data_c1241ff6d4f005b89fb1bf4a619dc62d
#
_entry.id   c1241ff6d4f005b89fb1bf4a619dc62d
#
_cell.length_a   1.000
_cell.length_b   1.000
_cell.length_c   1.000
_cell.angle_alpha   90.00
_cell.angle_beta   90.00
_cell.angle_gamma   90.00
#
_symmetry.space_group_name_H-M   'P 1'
#
loop_
_entity.id
_entity.type
_entity.pdbx_description
1 polymer ?
#
loop_
_entity_poly.entity_id
_entity_poly.type
_entity_poly.pdbx_seq_one_letter_code
_entity_poly.pdbx_strand_id
1 'polypeptide(L)'
;MIRLCRDDERDAIFAIVNAAAEKYRGVIPADRWHDPYMSREELDGEIAAGVAFSGYEDGDGQLIGVMGVQPVRDVVLIRHAYVLPAAQGRGVGGKLLAHLTTETSERILIGTWATAEWAIGFYRNHGFVQVTPELKDRLLQTYWNIPERQIATSVVLAKPPFE
;
A
#
# COMPACT_ATOMS: atom_id res chain seq x y z
N MET A 1 17.22 5.70 -6.07
CA MET A 1 17.68 4.42 -5.50
C MET A 1 16.64 3.85 -4.56
N ILE A 2 16.39 2.56 -4.64
CA ILE A 2 15.40 1.90 -3.77
C ILE A 2 16.13 1.11 -2.69
N ARG A 3 15.71 1.24 -1.45
CA ARG A 3 16.29 0.55 -0.30
C ARG A 3 15.28 0.42 0.83
N LEU A 4 15.59 -0.45 1.79
CA LEU A 4 14.79 -0.51 3.01
C LEU A 4 14.93 0.81 3.78
N CYS A 5 13.81 1.27 4.35
CA CYS A 5 13.82 2.44 5.22
C CYS A 5 14.44 2.07 6.57
N ARG A 6 15.18 3.03 7.15
CA ARG A 6 15.76 2.88 8.49
C ARG A 6 14.75 3.25 9.57
N ASP A 7 14.99 2.79 10.78
CA ASP A 7 14.12 3.13 11.93
C ASP A 7 14.06 4.63 12.21
N ASP A 8 15.13 5.37 11.94
CA ASP A 8 15.16 6.83 12.10
C ASP A 8 14.42 7.58 11.00
N GLU A 9 13.84 6.86 10.03
CA GLU A 9 13.09 7.45 8.92
C GLU A 9 11.57 7.37 9.10
N ARG A 10 11.08 6.99 10.28
CA ARG A 10 9.63 6.89 10.52
C ARG A 10 8.91 8.22 10.31
N ASP A 11 9.55 9.34 10.65
CA ASP A 11 8.98 10.67 10.40
C ASP A 11 8.80 10.93 8.91
N ALA A 12 9.78 10.52 8.10
CA ALA A 12 9.70 10.66 6.65
C ALA A 12 8.58 9.79 6.07
N ILE A 13 8.47 8.53 6.52
CA ILE A 13 7.39 7.63 6.11
C ILE A 13 6.03 8.25 6.47
N PHE A 14 5.87 8.70 7.70
CA PHE A 14 4.65 9.35 8.18
C PHE A 14 4.26 10.54 7.29
N ALA A 15 5.24 11.39 6.98
CA ALA A 15 4.99 12.58 6.15
C ALA A 15 4.56 12.20 4.73
N ILE A 16 5.22 11.21 4.13
CA ILE A 16 4.90 10.76 2.76
C ILE A 16 3.51 10.15 2.70
N VAL A 17 3.19 9.25 3.63
CA VAL A 17 1.88 8.57 3.67
C VAL A 17 0.77 9.61 3.79
N ASN A 18 0.89 10.53 4.73
CA ASN A 18 -0.19 11.49 5.00
C ASN A 18 -0.30 12.56 3.92
N ALA A 19 0.81 12.99 3.32
CA ALA A 19 0.76 13.93 2.20
C ALA A 19 0.08 13.30 0.97
N ALA A 20 0.44 12.06 0.66
CA ALA A 20 -0.12 11.37 -0.51
C ALA A 20 -1.58 10.94 -0.26
N ALA A 21 -1.95 10.59 0.97
CA ALA A 21 -3.29 10.14 1.31
C ALA A 21 -4.35 11.26 1.22
N GLU A 22 -3.94 12.52 1.11
CA GLU A 22 -4.88 13.62 0.89
C GLU A 22 -5.76 13.40 -0.35
N LYS A 23 -5.28 12.64 -1.31
CA LYS A 23 -6.04 12.26 -2.50
C LYS A 23 -7.30 11.45 -2.16
N TYR A 24 -7.33 10.77 -1.01
CA TYR A 24 -8.50 10.02 -0.55
C TYR A 24 -9.56 10.91 0.08
N ARG A 25 -9.24 12.13 0.48
CA ARG A 25 -10.20 13.04 1.12
C ARG A 25 -11.37 13.29 0.19
N GLY A 26 -12.58 12.99 0.67
CA GLY A 26 -13.80 13.09 -0.12
C GLY A 26 -14.04 11.95 -1.11
N VAL A 27 -13.11 11.00 -1.24
CA VAL A 27 -13.22 9.84 -2.14
C VAL A 27 -13.63 8.59 -1.37
N ILE A 28 -13.01 8.34 -0.21
CA ILE A 28 -13.37 7.23 0.65
C ILE A 28 -14.56 7.62 1.55
N PRO A 29 -15.27 6.64 2.16
CA PRO A 29 -16.37 6.96 3.08
C PRO A 29 -15.91 7.92 4.19
N ALA A 30 -16.73 8.94 4.48
CA ALA A 30 -16.37 9.99 5.44
C ALA A 30 -16.10 9.43 6.84
N ASP A 31 -16.78 8.36 7.22
CA ASP A 31 -16.57 7.68 8.50
C ASP A 31 -15.25 6.92 8.59
N ARG A 32 -14.54 6.77 7.46
CA ARG A 32 -13.22 6.11 7.39
C ARG A 32 -12.08 7.10 7.22
N TRP A 33 -12.37 8.37 7.05
CA TRP A 33 -11.35 9.41 6.98
C TRP A 33 -10.92 9.85 8.39
N HIS A 34 -9.62 9.87 8.61
CA HIS A 34 -9.00 10.40 9.83
C HIS A 34 -8.01 11.50 9.48
N ASP A 35 -7.77 12.41 10.40
CA ASP A 35 -6.83 13.50 10.19
C ASP A 35 -5.83 13.56 11.36
N PRO A 36 -4.58 13.08 11.18
CA PRO A 36 -3.99 12.59 9.93
C PRO A 36 -4.60 11.24 9.51
N TYR A 37 -4.49 10.93 8.22
CA TYR A 37 -5.01 9.66 7.67
C TYR A 37 -4.41 8.46 8.38
N MET A 38 -3.09 8.48 8.61
CA MET A 38 -2.39 7.49 9.42
C MET A 38 -1.76 8.21 10.62
N SER A 39 -2.07 7.76 11.84
CA SER A 39 -1.43 8.28 13.05
C SER A 39 -0.05 7.65 13.24
N ARG A 40 0.76 8.27 14.12
CA ARG A 40 2.07 7.71 14.46
C ARG A 40 1.93 6.35 15.16
N GLU A 41 0.92 6.21 16.02
CA GLU A 41 0.63 4.96 16.72
C GLU A 41 0.28 3.85 15.74
N GLU A 42 -0.48 4.16 14.70
CA GLU A 42 -0.81 3.19 13.66
C GLU A 42 0.45 2.77 12.90
N LEU A 43 1.29 3.72 12.50
CA LEU A 43 2.53 3.42 11.79
C LEU A 43 3.45 2.53 12.63
N ASP A 44 3.66 2.89 13.90
CA ASP A 44 4.48 2.11 14.81
C ASP A 44 3.91 0.70 15.02
N GLY A 45 2.58 0.61 15.14
CA GLY A 45 1.89 -0.67 15.30
C GLY A 45 2.03 -1.57 14.08
N GLU A 46 1.98 -1.01 12.88
CA GLU A 46 2.14 -1.77 11.64
C GLU A 46 3.57 -2.27 11.46
N ILE A 47 4.56 -1.44 11.78
CA ILE A 47 5.96 -1.85 11.75
C ILE A 47 6.19 -2.97 12.77
N ALA A 48 5.64 -2.84 13.98
CA ALA A 48 5.72 -3.88 15.01
C ALA A 48 5.04 -5.18 14.57
N ALA A 49 3.98 -5.09 13.75
CA ALA A 49 3.26 -6.25 13.21
C ALA A 49 3.95 -6.89 12.00
N GLY A 50 5.09 -6.37 11.56
CA GLY A 50 5.89 -6.97 10.49
C GLY A 50 5.86 -6.26 9.15
N VAL A 51 5.26 -5.05 9.06
CA VAL A 51 5.33 -4.26 7.84
C VAL A 51 6.73 -3.67 7.69
N ALA A 52 7.43 -4.02 6.62
CA ALA A 52 8.73 -3.45 6.28
C ALA A 52 8.55 -2.46 5.14
N PHE A 53 9.00 -1.22 5.33
CA PHE A 53 8.92 -0.19 4.31
C PHE A 53 10.18 -0.14 3.47
N SER A 54 10.02 -0.15 2.16
CA SER A 54 11.06 0.23 1.20
C SER A 54 10.80 1.67 0.75
N GLY A 55 11.86 2.39 0.50
CA GLY A 55 11.80 3.78 0.09
C GLY A 55 12.52 4.03 -1.22
N TYR A 56 12.02 5.00 -1.97
CA TYR A 56 12.69 5.53 -3.15
C TYR A 56 13.37 6.84 -2.78
N GLU A 57 14.69 6.85 -2.95
CA GLU A 57 15.54 7.99 -2.63
C GLU A 57 15.82 8.77 -3.91
N ASP A 58 15.64 10.09 -3.87
CA ASP A 58 15.97 10.95 -5.01
C ASP A 58 17.48 11.24 -5.08
N GLY A 59 17.88 12.10 -6.03
CA GLY A 59 19.28 12.45 -6.23
C GLY A 59 19.92 13.21 -5.06
N ASP A 60 19.11 13.78 -4.17
CA ASP A 60 19.57 14.52 -2.99
C ASP A 60 19.53 13.67 -1.71
N GLY A 61 19.23 12.39 -1.82
CA GLY A 61 19.18 11.48 -0.69
C GLY A 61 17.89 11.54 0.13
N GLN A 62 16.85 12.19 -0.39
CA GLN A 62 15.56 12.31 0.29
C GLN A 62 14.59 11.22 -0.16
N LEU A 63 13.82 10.69 0.78
CA LEU A 63 12.74 9.75 0.45
C LEU A 63 11.59 10.52 -0.19
N ILE A 64 11.16 10.05 -1.36
CA ILE A 64 10.03 10.64 -2.11
C ILE A 64 8.90 9.66 -2.35
N GLY A 65 9.09 8.40 -2.02
CA GLY A 65 8.07 7.36 -2.10
C GLY A 65 8.38 6.23 -1.15
N VAL A 66 7.35 5.57 -0.67
CA VAL A 66 7.46 4.41 0.21
C VAL A 66 6.44 3.35 -0.18
N MET A 67 6.76 2.10 0.12
CA MET A 67 5.85 0.97 -0.07
C MET A 67 6.14 -0.06 1.00
N GLY A 68 5.12 -0.43 1.78
CA GLY A 68 5.23 -1.42 2.83
C GLY A 68 4.95 -2.82 2.31
N VAL A 69 5.65 -3.79 2.87
CA VAL A 69 5.49 -5.21 2.56
C VAL A 69 5.30 -5.97 3.86
N GLN A 70 4.29 -6.81 3.92
CA GLN A 70 4.03 -7.64 5.09
C GLN A 70 3.78 -9.09 4.66
N PRO A 71 4.71 -10.01 4.95
CA PRO A 71 4.43 -11.44 4.79
C PRO A 71 3.36 -11.88 5.79
N VAL A 72 2.31 -12.53 5.30
CA VAL A 72 1.25 -13.08 6.13
C VAL A 72 0.94 -14.48 5.63
N ARG A 73 1.25 -15.48 6.43
CA ARG A 73 1.04 -16.89 6.07
C ARG A 73 1.72 -17.22 4.73
N ASP A 74 0.93 -17.54 3.71
CA ASP A 74 1.38 -17.99 2.39
C ASP A 74 1.35 -16.91 1.32
N VAL A 75 1.14 -15.64 1.71
CA VAL A 75 1.09 -14.50 0.79
C VAL A 75 1.96 -13.36 1.30
N VAL A 76 2.16 -12.39 0.43
CA VAL A 76 2.79 -11.11 0.79
C VAL A 76 1.78 -10.00 0.51
N LEU A 77 1.54 -9.15 1.49
CA LEU A 77 0.67 -7.99 1.34
C LEU A 77 1.53 -6.76 1.00
N ILE A 78 1.12 -6.02 -0.02
CA ILE A 78 1.62 -4.65 -0.25
C ILE A 78 0.71 -3.72 0.53
N ARG A 79 1.31 -2.88 1.36
CA ARG A 79 0.58 -1.93 2.21
C ARG A 79 1.21 -0.55 2.11
N HIS A 80 0.37 0.48 2.18
CA HIS A 80 0.82 1.88 2.27
C HIS A 80 1.78 2.29 1.15
N ALA A 81 1.37 2.03 -0.09
CA ALA A 81 2.12 2.41 -1.29
C ALA A 81 1.82 3.87 -1.63
N TYR A 82 2.75 4.77 -1.36
CA TYR A 82 2.55 6.20 -1.50
C TYR A 82 3.78 6.89 -2.08
N VAL A 83 3.52 7.89 -2.93
CA VAL A 83 4.55 8.76 -3.51
C VAL A 83 4.16 10.19 -3.18
N LEU A 84 5.13 11.01 -2.76
CA LEU A 84 4.89 12.44 -2.52
C LEU A 84 4.20 13.07 -3.73
N PRO A 85 3.18 13.92 -3.52
CA PRO A 85 2.47 14.54 -4.64
C PRO A 85 3.36 15.22 -5.67
N ALA A 86 4.41 15.91 -5.21
CA ALA A 86 5.35 16.58 -6.10
C ALA A 86 6.22 15.62 -6.94
N ALA A 87 6.32 14.35 -6.54
CA ALA A 87 7.12 13.34 -7.23
C ALA A 87 6.29 12.36 -8.05
N GLN A 88 4.97 12.52 -8.07
CA GLN A 88 4.08 11.66 -8.85
C GLN A 88 4.27 11.91 -10.36
N GLY A 89 3.95 10.88 -11.17
CA GLY A 89 4.11 10.97 -12.61
C GLY A 89 5.52 10.72 -13.12
N ARG A 90 6.46 10.35 -12.25
CA ARG A 90 7.87 10.06 -12.61
C ARG A 90 8.20 8.57 -12.57
N GLY A 91 7.20 7.71 -12.37
CA GLY A 91 7.41 6.27 -12.33
C GLY A 91 7.97 5.73 -11.01
N VAL A 92 8.00 6.53 -9.95
CA VAL A 92 8.52 6.13 -8.62
C VAL A 92 7.73 4.95 -8.08
N GLY A 93 6.40 5.03 -8.07
CA GLY A 93 5.55 3.94 -7.58
C GLY A 93 5.74 2.65 -8.37
N GLY A 94 5.82 2.75 -9.69
CA GLY A 94 6.06 1.58 -10.56
C GLY A 94 7.40 0.92 -10.31
N LYS A 95 8.44 1.71 -10.09
CA LYS A 95 9.78 1.19 -9.77
C LYS A 95 9.82 0.50 -8.41
N LEU A 96 9.16 1.09 -7.40
CA LEU A 96 9.04 0.46 -6.09
C LEU A 96 8.30 -0.87 -6.18
N LEU A 97 7.17 -0.89 -6.89
CA LEU A 97 6.37 -2.10 -7.06
C LEU A 97 7.16 -3.19 -7.79
N ALA A 98 7.85 -2.84 -8.88
CA ALA A 98 8.68 -3.78 -9.63
C ALA A 98 9.80 -4.36 -8.75
N HIS A 99 10.45 -3.52 -7.96
CA HIS A 99 11.50 -3.96 -7.03
C HIS A 99 10.96 -4.99 -6.02
N LEU A 100 9.83 -4.68 -5.38
CA LEU A 100 9.25 -5.55 -4.36
C LEU A 100 8.72 -6.86 -4.95
N THR A 101 8.20 -6.85 -6.17
CA THR A 101 7.73 -8.08 -6.82
C THR A 101 8.86 -9.03 -7.17
N THR A 102 10.10 -8.53 -7.33
CA THR A 102 11.27 -9.39 -7.56
C THR A 102 11.82 -10.01 -6.26
N GLU A 103 11.43 -9.49 -5.10
CA GLU A 103 11.95 -9.93 -3.81
C GLU A 103 11.21 -11.15 -3.26
N THR A 104 10.11 -11.56 -3.88
CA THR A 104 9.32 -12.69 -3.38
C THR A 104 8.83 -13.58 -4.52
N SER A 105 8.73 -14.88 -4.24
CA SER A 105 8.06 -15.85 -5.11
C SER A 105 6.63 -16.13 -4.66
N GLU A 106 6.22 -15.59 -3.51
CA GLU A 106 4.87 -15.76 -2.99
C GLU A 106 3.88 -14.89 -3.78
N ARG A 107 2.59 -15.28 -3.74
CA ARG A 107 1.52 -14.44 -4.30
C ARG A 107 1.45 -13.14 -3.53
N ILE A 108 1.35 -12.05 -4.27
CA ILE A 108 1.23 -10.70 -3.71
C ILE A 108 -0.24 -10.30 -3.77
N LEU A 109 -0.77 -9.80 -2.66
CA LEU A 109 -2.11 -9.26 -2.57
C LEU A 109 -2.05 -7.78 -2.23
N ILE A 110 -2.94 -7.01 -2.85
CA ILE A 110 -3.10 -5.58 -2.59
C ILE A 110 -4.56 -5.32 -2.30
N GLY A 111 -4.84 -4.71 -1.15
CA GLY A 111 -6.18 -4.21 -0.81
C GLY A 111 -6.21 -2.70 -0.96
N THR A 112 -7.24 -2.17 -1.60
CA THR A 112 -7.43 -0.72 -1.72
C THR A 112 -8.90 -0.37 -1.72
N TRP A 113 -9.22 0.91 -1.56
CA TRP A 113 -10.59 1.40 -1.57
C TRP A 113 -11.22 1.19 -2.96
N ALA A 114 -12.45 0.69 -2.99
CA ALA A 114 -13.16 0.46 -4.26
C ALA A 114 -13.33 1.74 -5.10
N THR A 115 -13.39 2.89 -4.43
CA THR A 115 -13.53 4.20 -5.07
C THR A 115 -12.19 4.81 -5.52
N ALA A 116 -11.06 4.19 -5.15
CA ALA A 116 -9.73 4.67 -5.54
C ALA A 116 -9.36 4.13 -6.94
N GLU A 117 -10.05 4.60 -7.96
CA GLU A 117 -9.89 4.10 -9.32
C GLU A 117 -8.46 4.26 -9.86
N TRP A 118 -7.78 5.34 -9.48
CA TRP A 118 -6.39 5.57 -9.90
C TRP A 118 -5.45 4.48 -9.35
N ALA A 119 -5.68 4.05 -8.11
CA ALA A 119 -4.87 2.99 -7.49
C ALA A 119 -5.14 1.64 -8.18
N ILE A 120 -6.41 1.32 -8.41
CA ILE A 120 -6.80 0.08 -9.09
C ILE A 120 -6.17 0.03 -10.49
N GLY A 121 -6.26 1.12 -11.24
CA GLY A 121 -5.67 1.22 -12.57
C GLY A 121 -4.15 1.07 -12.53
N PHE A 122 -3.50 1.68 -11.56
CA PHE A 122 -2.06 1.56 -11.36
C PHE A 122 -1.62 0.10 -11.19
N TYR A 123 -2.29 -0.64 -10.30
CA TYR A 123 -1.95 -2.04 -10.06
C TYR A 123 -2.26 -2.94 -11.26
N ARG A 124 -3.38 -2.70 -11.95
CA ARG A 124 -3.70 -3.42 -13.18
C ARG A 124 -2.64 -3.22 -14.26
N ASN A 125 -2.13 -2.01 -14.39
CA ASN A 125 -1.07 -1.69 -15.35
C ASN A 125 0.24 -2.39 -15.03
N HIS A 126 0.39 -2.88 -13.80
CA HIS A 126 1.58 -3.60 -13.36
C HIS A 126 1.36 -5.11 -13.24
N GLY A 127 0.32 -5.62 -13.89
CA GLY A 127 0.07 -7.05 -14.00
C GLY A 127 -0.75 -7.69 -12.89
N PHE A 128 -1.33 -6.88 -12.01
CA PHE A 128 -2.24 -7.37 -10.99
C PHE A 128 -3.65 -7.54 -11.56
N VAL A 129 -4.35 -8.56 -11.10
CA VAL A 129 -5.71 -8.88 -11.53
C VAL A 129 -6.65 -8.74 -10.34
N GLN A 130 -7.71 -7.98 -10.52
CA GLN A 130 -8.73 -7.80 -9.50
C GLN A 130 -9.54 -9.09 -9.32
N VAL A 131 -9.69 -9.52 -8.08
CA VAL A 131 -10.44 -10.72 -7.75
C VAL A 131 -11.94 -10.43 -7.69
N THR A 132 -12.75 -11.50 -7.72
CA THR A 132 -14.21 -11.36 -7.58
C THR A 132 -14.57 -10.81 -6.18
N PRO A 133 -15.77 -10.18 -6.03
CA PRO A 133 -16.19 -9.70 -4.71
C PRO A 133 -16.25 -10.80 -3.64
N GLU A 134 -16.66 -11.99 -4.00
CA GLU A 134 -16.74 -13.13 -3.07
C GLU A 134 -15.35 -13.56 -2.59
N LEU A 135 -14.39 -13.63 -3.49
CA LEU A 135 -13.01 -13.97 -3.15
C LEU A 135 -12.38 -12.83 -2.35
N LYS A 136 -12.66 -11.58 -2.72
CA LYS A 136 -12.20 -10.40 -1.99
C LYS A 136 -12.59 -10.47 -0.51
N ASP A 137 -13.85 -10.78 -0.22
CA ASP A 137 -14.34 -10.89 1.16
C ASP A 137 -13.57 -11.95 1.93
N ARG A 138 -13.36 -13.13 1.34
CA ARG A 138 -12.60 -14.21 1.98
C ARG A 138 -11.14 -13.84 2.21
N LEU A 139 -10.50 -13.22 1.24
CA LEU A 139 -9.09 -12.82 1.35
C LEU A 139 -8.89 -11.76 2.43
N LEU A 140 -9.76 -10.76 2.48
CA LEU A 140 -9.65 -9.71 3.49
C LEU A 140 -9.89 -10.27 4.89
N GLN A 141 -10.84 -11.19 5.06
CA GLN A 141 -11.07 -11.86 6.34
C GLN A 141 -9.92 -12.76 6.76
N THR A 142 -9.23 -13.37 5.79
CA THR A 142 -8.14 -14.32 6.06
C THR A 142 -6.83 -13.61 6.38
N TYR A 143 -6.47 -12.58 5.63
CA TYR A 143 -5.14 -11.98 5.65
C TYR A 143 -5.08 -10.59 6.25
N TRP A 144 -6.20 -9.90 6.38
CA TRP A 144 -6.27 -8.57 6.97
C TRP A 144 -7.04 -8.59 8.29
N ASN A 145 -6.78 -7.59 9.12
CA ASN A 145 -7.53 -7.36 10.34
C ASN A 145 -8.22 -6.00 10.23
N ILE A 146 -9.32 -5.96 9.48
CA ILE A 146 -10.07 -4.74 9.20
C ILE A 146 -11.56 -4.96 9.49
N PRO A 147 -12.31 -3.88 9.83
CA PRO A 147 -13.74 -4.00 10.10
C PRO A 147 -14.54 -4.35 8.85
N GLU A 148 -15.71 -4.94 9.05
CA GLU A 148 -16.63 -5.32 7.96
C GLU A 148 -16.95 -4.15 7.02
N ARG A 149 -17.10 -2.97 7.56
CA ARG A 149 -17.35 -1.75 6.77
C ARG A 149 -16.25 -1.51 5.75
N GLN A 150 -15.01 -1.72 6.15
CA GLN A 150 -13.86 -1.55 5.26
C GLN A 150 -13.78 -2.69 4.24
N ILE A 151 -14.12 -3.91 4.63
CA ILE A 151 -14.20 -5.04 3.70
C ILE A 151 -15.22 -4.72 2.59
N ALA A 152 -16.40 -4.23 2.95
CA ALA A 152 -17.45 -3.90 2.01
C ALA A 152 -17.07 -2.80 1.01
N THR A 153 -16.16 -1.89 1.41
CA THR A 153 -15.76 -0.74 0.59
C THR A 153 -14.38 -0.90 -0.06
N SER A 154 -13.84 -2.11 -0.03
CA SER A 154 -12.51 -2.42 -0.57
C SER A 154 -12.56 -3.38 -1.75
N VAL A 155 -11.49 -3.39 -2.53
CA VAL A 155 -11.20 -4.41 -3.55
C VAL A 155 -9.85 -5.04 -3.25
N VAL A 156 -9.60 -6.22 -3.82
CA VAL A 156 -8.30 -6.90 -3.74
C VAL A 156 -7.83 -7.24 -5.15
N LEU A 157 -6.55 -7.02 -5.40
CA LEU A 157 -5.87 -7.43 -6.61
C LEU A 157 -4.74 -8.40 -6.25
N ALA A 158 -4.44 -9.32 -7.15
CA ALA A 158 -3.47 -10.38 -6.91
C ALA A 158 -2.51 -10.54 -8.09
N LYS A 159 -1.27 -10.92 -7.76
CA LYS A 159 -0.26 -11.30 -8.75
C LYS A 159 0.61 -12.41 -8.15
N PRO A 160 0.68 -13.62 -8.74
CA PRO A 160 -0.10 -14.07 -9.90
C PRO A 160 -1.60 -14.15 -9.57
N PRO A 161 -2.46 -14.17 -10.61
CA PRO A 161 -3.89 -14.24 -10.37
C PRO A 161 -4.31 -15.60 -9.81
N PHE A 162 -5.46 -15.64 -9.14
CA PHE A 162 -6.10 -16.89 -8.76
C PHE A 162 -6.75 -17.54 -9.98
N GLU A 163 -6.73 -18.84 -10.01
CA GLU A 163 -7.36 -19.65 -11.07
C GLU A 163 -8.87 -19.80 -10.85
#